data_2828015f6714ee90c837c78110db5280
#
_entry.id   2828015f6714ee90c837c78110db5280
#
_cell.length_a   1.000
_cell.length_b   1.000
_cell.length_c   1.000
_cell.angle_alpha   90.00
_cell.angle_beta   90.00
_cell.angle_gamma   90.00
#
_symmetry.space_group_name_H-M   'P 1'
#
loop_
_entity.id
_entity.type
_entity.pdbx_description
1 polymer ?
#
loop_
_entity_poly.entity_id
_entity_poly.type
_entity_poly.pdbx_seq_one_letter_code
_entity_poly.pdbx_strand_id
1 'polypeptide(L)'
;MKSQRPCHLLGLENSVIHMTKKFMNLLRIIGSTIILLAALPVSIPASGMGDTTSAFAQADTNDGSIEIRADSFGLPQSNHPVSQLYDKPSVFLQQGDSIHFTVSIEQDGPYTLSFDMAATESFINAPEGQILIDGGFPSIESRRILFPIYYQNTQDAFPLDRYGNEALIRQERVYRWTRFAIRDANFSQKYPLQFQLSQGEHTLEFRMIKEAMLLGSIYIEPFQDDPTYLEYLETNQAADSSEFLIEIEAESPSFKNNTSIRPMNDRSLEVSPYDTYQLLLNTMGGESWDASGSAIYYVFDVPEDGMYSITLRALQNTRNNFTVFRKITVNDAVVFAELNEVAFPNQSKWKNYTLGGEQTPYRIFLNQGKNTLGIEATNSPYQAAIEKIQKVLIDINTLSLEIKKLTGNQVDPYKEWEISEYIPDIKERLMAIAEDLQVDLDVLTEINQGSGSQEVLTYQMAIDNIMILAEDPDKIPSRMNRFSEGSGSAAQLLGNILPSLQSQPLALDKIYIHSPNNIPAQIKVPFWTSLVDGAKRFVRSFQPNQYASIGAAEDEIEVWVNRPRQYVDLLQTLTDETFTRDTGIKVKFSIMPNESKLVL
;
A
#
# COMPACT_ATOMS: atom_id res chain seq x y z
N MET A 1 -74.84 18.21 5.61
CA MET A 1 -75.13 17.93 7.04
C MET A 1 -74.03 17.08 7.61
N LYS A 2 -73.25 17.69 8.50
CA LYS A 2 -72.70 17.19 9.78
C LYS A 2 -72.12 15.75 9.75
N SER A 3 -70.92 15.44 10.20
CA SER A 3 -70.25 15.94 11.42
C SER A 3 -68.77 15.50 11.40
N GLN A 4 -67.97 16.42 11.84
CA GLN A 4 -66.56 16.26 12.23
C GLN A 4 -66.41 15.28 13.42
N ARG A 5 -65.30 14.58 13.47
CA ARG A 5 -64.52 14.41 14.72
C ARG A 5 -63.03 14.31 14.42
N PRO A 6 -62.21 15.12 15.08
CA PRO A 6 -60.75 14.96 15.08
C PRO A 6 -60.33 14.15 16.31
N CYS A 7 -59.30 13.31 16.19
CA CYS A 7 -58.56 12.88 17.37
C CYS A 7 -57.20 12.29 17.06
N HIS A 8 -56.24 12.74 17.85
CA HIS A 8 -54.97 12.13 18.21
C HIS A 8 -53.79 12.25 17.22
N LEU A 9 -53.33 13.48 17.02
CA LEU A 9 -52.01 13.79 16.51
C LEU A 9 -51.04 14.39 17.57
N LEU A 10 -51.42 14.44 18.84
CA LEU A 10 -50.65 15.08 19.89
C LEU A 10 -49.74 14.13 20.71
N GLY A 11 -49.79 12.80 20.46
CA GLY A 11 -48.96 11.82 21.18
C GLY A 11 -47.65 11.47 20.49
N LEU A 12 -47.56 11.67 19.18
CA LEU A 12 -46.37 11.27 18.39
C LEU A 12 -45.30 12.36 18.32
N GLU A 13 -45.65 13.63 18.39
CA GLU A 13 -44.68 14.73 18.35
C GLU A 13 -43.79 14.78 19.61
N ASN A 14 -44.32 14.46 20.78
CA ASN A 14 -43.55 14.50 22.01
C ASN A 14 -42.56 13.32 22.15
N SER A 15 -42.81 12.17 21.52
CA SER A 15 -41.89 11.04 21.53
C SER A 15 -40.73 11.24 20.54
N VAL A 16 -40.99 11.84 19.37
CA VAL A 16 -39.96 12.15 18.37
C VAL A 16 -39.02 13.26 18.88
N ILE A 17 -39.56 14.29 19.54
CA ILE A 17 -38.76 15.38 20.13
C ILE A 17 -37.91 14.87 21.31
N HIS A 18 -38.39 13.89 22.04
CA HIS A 18 -37.58 13.28 23.15
C HIS A 18 -36.47 12.36 22.62
N MET A 19 -36.70 11.65 21.52
CA MET A 19 -35.69 10.82 20.85
C MET A 19 -34.58 11.67 20.21
N THR A 20 -34.94 12.74 19.50
CA THR A 20 -33.95 13.64 18.88
C THR A 20 -33.10 14.36 19.93
N LYS A 21 -33.64 14.74 21.08
CA LYS A 21 -32.88 15.30 22.19
C LYS A 21 -31.91 14.29 22.83
N LYS A 22 -32.30 13.03 22.98
CA LYS A 22 -31.39 11.97 23.48
C LYS A 22 -30.28 11.64 22.48
N PHE A 23 -30.59 11.62 21.18
CA PHE A 23 -29.59 11.39 20.13
C PHE A 23 -28.60 12.56 19.99
N MET A 24 -29.08 13.79 20.11
CA MET A 24 -28.23 15.00 20.13
C MET A 24 -27.36 15.06 21.40
N ASN A 25 -27.82 14.55 22.53
CA ASN A 25 -27.01 14.46 23.73
C ASN A 25 -25.95 13.34 23.63
N LEU A 26 -26.23 12.25 22.92
CA LEU A 26 -25.25 11.20 22.64
C LEU A 26 -24.11 11.72 21.75
N LEU A 27 -24.44 12.47 20.70
CA LEU A 27 -23.45 13.15 19.84
C LEU A 27 -22.65 14.23 20.59
N ARG A 28 -23.23 14.90 21.59
CA ARG A 28 -22.54 15.84 22.47
C ARG A 28 -21.60 15.13 23.46
N ILE A 29 -21.97 13.98 23.97
CA ILE A 29 -21.12 13.18 24.87
C ILE A 29 -19.90 12.63 24.11
N ILE A 30 -20.09 12.13 22.90
CA ILE A 30 -18.98 11.66 22.03
C ILE A 30 -18.07 12.84 21.64
N GLY A 31 -18.63 14.00 21.29
CA GLY A 31 -17.87 15.22 21.02
C GLY A 31 -17.13 15.78 22.23
N SER A 32 -17.73 15.69 23.42
CA SER A 32 -17.13 16.20 24.67
C SER A 32 -16.02 15.28 25.21
N THR A 33 -16.08 13.99 24.95
CA THR A 33 -15.06 13.04 25.40
C THR A 33 -13.78 13.18 24.56
N ILE A 34 -13.91 13.57 23.28
CA ILE A 34 -12.75 13.86 22.41
C ILE A 34 -12.09 15.19 22.79
N ILE A 35 -12.85 16.18 23.29
CA ILE A 35 -12.32 17.49 23.68
C ILE A 35 -11.70 17.48 25.09
N LEU A 36 -12.11 16.57 25.98
CA LEU A 36 -11.59 16.51 27.36
C LEU A 36 -10.23 15.78 27.48
N LEU A 37 -9.79 15.04 26.45
CA LEU A 37 -8.44 14.44 26.39
C LEU A 37 -7.36 15.43 25.91
N ALA A 38 -7.74 16.63 25.44
CA ALA A 38 -6.81 17.61 24.90
C ALA A 38 -6.40 18.72 25.89
N ALA A 39 -6.82 18.67 27.16
CA ALA A 39 -6.59 19.74 28.12
C ALA A 39 -6.07 19.29 29.49
N LEU A 40 -5.07 18.41 29.50
CA LEU A 40 -4.21 18.26 30.67
C LEU A 40 -2.86 18.91 30.33
N PRO A 41 -2.41 19.90 31.12
CA PRO A 41 -1.06 20.43 30.95
C PRO A 41 -0.06 19.35 31.39
N VAL A 42 0.53 18.66 30.43
CA VAL A 42 1.75 17.92 30.67
C VAL A 42 2.85 18.96 30.81
N SER A 43 3.27 19.22 32.02
CA SER A 43 4.51 19.92 32.29
C SER A 43 5.64 19.02 31.79
N ILE A 44 6.18 19.33 30.61
CA ILE A 44 7.40 18.74 30.12
C ILE A 44 8.53 19.29 31.00
N PRO A 45 9.26 18.47 31.76
CA PRO A 45 10.50 18.92 32.34
C PRO A 45 11.43 19.23 31.16
N ALA A 46 11.97 20.42 31.12
CA ALA A 46 13.09 20.75 30.24
C ALA A 46 14.27 19.86 30.68
N SER A 47 14.37 18.67 30.05
CA SER A 47 15.55 17.83 30.14
C SER A 47 16.63 18.53 29.34
N GLY A 48 17.70 18.87 30.05
CA GLY A 48 18.84 19.58 29.49
C GLY A 48 19.37 18.90 28.23
N MET A 49 19.95 19.72 27.35
CA MET A 49 20.84 19.31 26.29
C MET A 49 21.83 18.28 26.90
N GLY A 50 21.62 17.01 26.62
CA GLY A 50 22.59 15.96 26.94
C GLY A 50 23.81 16.20 26.07
N ASP A 51 24.96 16.15 26.70
CA ASP A 51 26.25 16.21 26.03
C ASP A 51 26.28 15.15 24.92
N THR A 52 26.55 15.60 23.70
CA THR A 52 26.78 14.76 22.53
C THR A 52 28.08 13.97 22.75
N THR A 53 27.97 12.74 23.25
CA THR A 53 29.07 11.79 23.20
C THR A 53 29.13 11.20 21.81
N SER A 54 30.09 11.64 21.00
CA SER A 54 30.42 10.99 19.73
C SER A 54 31.05 9.63 20.03
N ALA A 55 30.37 8.56 19.66
CA ALA A 55 30.93 7.22 19.70
C ALA A 55 31.68 6.95 18.39
N PHE A 56 32.92 6.45 18.51
CA PHE A 56 33.66 5.93 17.35
C PHE A 56 33.27 4.46 17.18
N ALA A 57 32.64 4.14 16.06
CA ALA A 57 32.35 2.76 15.69
C ALA A 57 33.61 2.12 15.12
N GLN A 58 34.00 0.96 15.68
CA GLN A 58 35.03 0.14 15.13
C GLN A 58 34.39 -0.79 14.07
N ALA A 59 34.83 -0.65 12.83
CA ALA A 59 34.36 -1.47 11.72
C ALA A 59 34.89 -2.91 11.84
N ASP A 60 34.00 -3.88 11.81
CA ASP A 60 34.37 -5.26 11.48
C ASP A 60 34.30 -5.40 9.95
N THR A 61 35.46 -5.22 9.29
CA THR A 61 35.56 -5.19 7.84
C THR A 61 35.80 -6.58 7.29
N ASN A 62 34.78 -7.15 6.66
CA ASN A 62 34.98 -8.28 5.77
C ASN A 62 34.55 -8.02 4.32
N ASP A 63 34.08 -6.81 3.96
CA ASP A 63 33.65 -6.52 2.58
C ASP A 63 33.35 -5.02 2.39
N GLY A 64 34.01 -4.15 3.15
CA GLY A 64 33.66 -2.70 3.15
C GLY A 64 32.35 -2.37 3.86
N SER A 65 31.68 -3.34 4.49
CA SER A 65 30.48 -3.12 5.31
C SER A 65 30.87 -2.72 6.74
N ILE A 66 30.14 -1.76 7.30
CA ILE A 66 30.36 -1.23 8.64
C ILE A 66 29.15 -1.58 9.50
N GLU A 67 29.35 -2.33 10.59
CA GLU A 67 28.32 -2.54 11.61
C GLU A 67 28.56 -1.57 12.79
N ILE A 68 27.53 -0.82 13.18
CA ILE A 68 27.53 0.07 14.34
C ILE A 68 26.52 -0.48 15.35
N ARG A 69 27.02 -0.99 16.46
CA ARG A 69 26.19 -1.65 17.47
C ARG A 69 25.57 -0.64 18.43
N ALA A 70 24.39 -0.97 18.94
CA ALA A 70 23.63 -0.08 19.83
C ALA A 70 24.37 0.26 21.16
N ASP A 71 25.31 -0.56 21.62
CA ASP A 71 26.13 -0.27 22.80
C ASP A 71 27.10 0.91 22.59
N SER A 72 27.37 1.30 21.33
CA SER A 72 28.19 2.46 20.97
C SER A 72 27.40 3.78 20.85
N PHE A 73 26.07 3.77 20.96
CA PHE A 73 25.28 4.98 20.79
C PHE A 73 25.28 5.94 21.99
N GLY A 74 25.94 5.56 23.10
CA GLY A 74 25.97 6.36 24.32
C GLY A 74 24.61 6.45 25.05
N LEU A 75 23.63 5.64 24.66
CA LEU A 75 22.30 5.56 25.26
C LEU A 75 22.19 4.34 26.19
N PRO A 76 21.29 4.37 27.20
CA PRO A 76 21.03 3.22 28.03
C PRO A 76 20.50 2.04 27.19
N GLN A 77 20.99 0.83 27.51
CA GLN A 77 20.45 -0.39 26.92
C GLN A 77 18.96 -0.55 27.26
N SER A 78 18.19 -1.01 26.29
CA SER A 78 16.76 -1.21 26.45
C SER A 78 16.45 -2.44 27.32
N ASN A 79 15.54 -2.26 28.27
CA ASN A 79 14.96 -3.36 29.05
C ASN A 79 13.54 -3.75 28.55
N HIS A 80 13.15 -3.30 27.38
CA HIS A 80 11.84 -3.62 26.82
C HIS A 80 11.72 -5.14 26.56
N PRO A 81 10.58 -5.80 26.79
CA PRO A 81 10.43 -7.24 26.59
C PRO A 81 10.82 -7.71 25.17
N VAL A 82 10.53 -6.92 24.13
CA VAL A 82 10.91 -7.22 22.74
C VAL A 82 12.43 -7.19 22.52
N SER A 83 13.18 -6.43 23.34
CA SER A 83 14.66 -6.42 23.28
C SER A 83 15.25 -7.80 23.59
N GLN A 84 14.57 -8.62 24.37
CA GLN A 84 15.04 -9.97 24.72
C GLN A 84 14.96 -10.96 23.55
N LEU A 85 14.23 -10.61 22.48
CA LEU A 85 14.13 -11.40 21.26
C LEU A 85 15.29 -11.12 20.29
N TYR A 86 16.17 -10.20 20.64
CA TYR A 86 17.33 -9.81 19.85
C TYR A 86 18.61 -10.24 20.60
N ASP A 87 19.52 -10.86 19.91
CA ASP A 87 20.74 -11.46 20.47
C ASP A 87 21.87 -10.45 20.71
N LYS A 88 21.71 -9.21 20.25
CA LYS A 88 22.65 -8.10 20.38
C LYS A 88 22.09 -6.99 21.25
N PRO A 89 22.92 -6.02 21.68
CA PRO A 89 22.47 -4.83 22.37
C PRO A 89 21.43 -4.03 21.57
N SER A 90 20.48 -3.42 22.26
CA SER A 90 19.49 -2.54 21.65
C SER A 90 19.15 -1.34 22.53
N VAL A 91 18.75 -0.22 21.93
CA VAL A 91 18.32 1.00 22.62
C VAL A 91 16.87 1.29 22.28
N PHE A 92 16.17 1.95 23.19
CA PHE A 92 14.81 2.42 22.95
C PHE A 92 14.85 3.90 22.57
N LEU A 93 14.39 4.21 21.36
CA LEU A 93 14.30 5.56 20.84
C LEU A 93 12.87 6.04 20.83
N GLN A 94 12.64 7.26 21.33
CA GLN A 94 11.36 7.94 21.37
C GLN A 94 11.39 9.18 20.47
N GLN A 95 10.21 9.74 20.23
CA GLN A 95 10.10 11.01 19.51
C GLN A 95 10.99 12.10 20.14
N GLY A 96 11.84 12.70 19.33
CA GLY A 96 12.80 13.75 19.72
C GLY A 96 14.18 13.22 20.08
N ASP A 97 14.37 11.91 20.23
CA ASP A 97 15.70 11.33 20.44
C ASP A 97 16.53 11.37 19.15
N SER A 98 17.82 11.55 19.30
CA SER A 98 18.78 11.45 18.21
C SER A 98 20.02 10.67 18.63
N ILE A 99 20.60 9.97 17.67
CA ILE A 99 21.89 9.29 17.80
C ILE A 99 22.86 9.86 16.78
N HIS A 100 24.11 10.02 17.19
CA HIS A 100 25.20 10.50 16.36
C HIS A 100 26.34 9.50 16.39
N PHE A 101 26.93 9.23 15.24
CA PHE A 101 28.10 8.37 15.14
C PHE A 101 28.97 8.81 13.96
N THR A 102 30.28 8.56 14.09
CA THR A 102 31.26 8.82 13.03
C THR A 102 31.67 7.51 12.40
N VAL A 103 31.74 7.49 11.09
CA VAL A 103 32.20 6.34 10.30
C VAL A 103 33.33 6.74 9.39
N SER A 104 34.26 5.81 9.16
CA SER A 104 35.35 5.98 8.21
C SER A 104 35.02 5.18 6.95
N ILE A 105 34.84 5.87 5.85
CA ILE A 105 34.53 5.30 4.53
C ILE A 105 35.87 5.05 3.80
N GLU A 106 36.06 3.85 3.32
CA GLU A 106 37.32 3.44 2.66
C GLU A 106 37.37 3.83 1.19
N GLN A 107 36.23 3.90 0.49
CA GLN A 107 36.15 4.18 -0.94
C GLN A 107 34.98 5.11 -1.26
N ASP A 108 35.17 6.00 -2.22
CA ASP A 108 34.10 6.83 -2.76
C ASP A 108 33.02 5.96 -3.41
N GLY A 109 31.74 6.25 -3.16
CA GLY A 109 30.68 5.53 -3.84
C GLY A 109 29.29 5.65 -3.20
N PRO A 110 28.30 4.97 -3.78
CA PRO A 110 26.99 4.84 -3.19
C PRO A 110 26.99 3.78 -2.09
N TYR A 111 26.40 4.13 -0.94
CA TYR A 111 26.21 3.25 0.21
C TYR A 111 24.73 3.15 0.56
N THR A 112 24.32 2.02 1.08
CA THR A 112 23.00 1.79 1.68
C THR A 112 23.10 1.70 3.19
N LEU A 113 22.03 2.09 3.86
CA LEU A 113 21.90 1.96 5.31
C LEU A 113 20.79 0.96 5.63
N SER A 114 21.06 0.06 6.57
CA SER A 114 20.08 -0.89 7.10
C SER A 114 20.06 -0.85 8.61
N PHE A 115 18.87 -0.95 9.21
CA PHE A 115 18.66 -0.87 10.65
C PHE A 115 18.04 -2.17 11.15
N ASP A 116 18.69 -2.83 12.11
CA ASP A 116 18.01 -3.85 12.91
C ASP A 116 17.05 -3.14 13.85
N MET A 117 15.76 -3.31 13.62
CA MET A 117 14.74 -2.59 14.36
C MET A 117 13.54 -3.45 14.74
N ALA A 118 12.85 -3.05 15.81
CA ALA A 118 11.54 -3.58 16.14
C ALA A 118 10.61 -2.45 16.61
N ALA A 119 9.37 -2.46 16.11
CA ALA A 119 8.34 -1.55 16.62
C ALA A 119 7.94 -1.93 18.06
N THR A 120 7.48 -0.97 18.84
CA THR A 120 7.01 -1.16 20.22
C THR A 120 5.49 -1.08 20.32
N GLU A 121 4.93 -1.51 21.46
CA GLU A 121 3.49 -1.75 21.64
C GLU A 121 2.59 -0.51 21.53
N SER A 122 3.12 0.67 21.70
CA SER A 122 2.32 1.82 22.14
C SER A 122 1.66 2.63 21.03
N PHE A 123 1.97 2.42 19.74
CA PHE A 123 1.65 3.42 18.71
C PHE A 123 0.82 2.85 17.56
N ILE A 124 -0.11 3.67 17.09
CA ILE A 124 -1.00 3.34 15.97
C ILE A 124 -0.26 3.53 14.63
N ASN A 125 0.59 4.54 14.56
CA ASN A 125 1.31 4.91 13.33
C ASN A 125 2.65 4.17 13.23
N ALA A 126 3.22 4.17 12.03
CA ALA A 126 4.58 3.71 11.79
C ALA A 126 5.59 4.66 12.44
N PRO A 127 6.69 4.16 13.03
CA PRO A 127 7.79 5.01 13.45
C PRO A 127 8.36 5.79 12.27
N GLU A 128 8.67 7.08 12.50
CA GLU A 128 9.18 7.99 11.46
C GLU A 128 10.47 8.63 11.93
N GLY A 129 11.51 8.59 11.09
CA GLY A 129 12.82 9.16 11.37
C GLY A 129 13.38 10.02 10.25
N GLN A 130 14.54 10.60 10.52
CA GLN A 130 15.33 11.41 9.57
C GLN A 130 16.78 11.00 9.63
N ILE A 131 17.48 11.06 8.51
CA ILE A 131 18.92 10.80 8.41
C ILE A 131 19.61 12.07 7.90
N LEU A 132 20.62 12.52 8.64
CA LEU A 132 21.52 13.58 8.23
C LEU A 132 22.92 13.00 8.08
N ILE A 133 23.67 13.51 7.10
CA ILE A 133 25.09 13.19 6.88
C ILE A 133 25.83 14.51 6.84
N ASP A 134 26.91 14.61 7.64
CA ASP A 134 27.74 15.81 7.79
C ASP A 134 26.92 17.08 8.10
N GLY A 135 25.86 16.92 8.91
CA GLY A 135 24.96 17.99 9.34
C GLY A 135 23.93 18.43 8.30
N GLY A 136 23.89 17.82 7.13
CA GLY A 136 22.93 18.10 6.05
C GLY A 136 22.04 16.93 5.70
N PHE A 137 20.91 17.19 5.04
CA PHE A 137 20.10 16.14 4.44
C PHE A 137 20.70 15.74 3.08
N PRO A 138 21.17 14.49 2.91
CA PRO A 138 21.79 14.06 1.65
C PRO A 138 20.82 14.03 0.47
N SER A 139 19.54 13.80 0.76
CA SER A 139 18.44 13.83 -0.23
C SER A 139 17.14 14.33 0.40
N ILE A 140 16.11 14.57 -0.41
CA ILE A 140 14.80 14.96 0.10
C ILE A 140 14.12 13.79 0.83
N GLU A 141 14.37 12.56 0.39
CA GLU A 141 13.82 11.32 0.94
C GLU A 141 14.37 11.04 2.35
N SER A 142 15.62 11.43 2.62
CA SER A 142 16.25 11.27 3.94
C SER A 142 15.58 12.08 5.06
N ARG A 143 14.72 13.03 4.69
CA ARG A 143 13.91 13.83 5.64
C ARG A 143 12.73 13.07 6.20
N ARG A 144 12.37 11.95 5.61
CA ARG A 144 11.22 11.16 6.04
C ARG A 144 11.42 9.68 5.73
N ILE A 145 11.82 8.94 6.74
CA ILE A 145 11.97 7.49 6.68
C ILE A 145 10.83 6.86 7.48
N LEU A 146 10.11 5.92 6.87
CA LEU A 146 9.05 5.16 7.54
C LEU A 146 9.55 3.76 7.85
N PHE A 147 9.44 3.36 9.12
CA PHE A 147 9.80 2.02 9.56
C PHE A 147 8.60 1.09 9.56
N PRO A 148 8.77 -0.17 9.16
CA PRO A 148 7.64 -1.09 9.05
C PRO A 148 7.08 -1.47 10.43
N ILE A 149 5.75 -1.67 10.45
CA ILE A 149 5.04 -2.31 11.55
C ILE A 149 4.28 -3.51 11.00
N TYR A 150 4.17 -4.57 11.78
CA TYR A 150 3.59 -5.80 11.30
C TYR A 150 2.33 -6.17 12.10
N TYR A 151 1.42 -6.87 11.42
CA TYR A 151 0.13 -7.29 11.96
C TYR A 151 -0.15 -8.73 11.59
N GLN A 152 -0.75 -9.48 12.50
CA GLN A 152 -1.26 -10.82 12.28
C GLN A 152 -2.74 -10.91 12.63
N ASN A 153 -3.40 -11.96 12.21
CA ASN A 153 -4.74 -12.27 12.64
C ASN A 153 -4.73 -12.78 14.08
N THR A 154 -5.73 -12.42 14.89
CA THR A 154 -5.85 -12.90 16.29
C THR A 154 -6.30 -14.35 16.39
N GLN A 155 -6.74 -14.96 15.30
CA GLN A 155 -7.20 -16.35 15.22
C GLN A 155 -7.01 -16.88 13.79
N ASP A 156 -6.95 -18.19 13.63
CA ASP A 156 -6.68 -18.83 12.34
C ASP A 156 -7.94 -18.95 11.47
N ALA A 157 -9.11 -19.19 12.09
CA ALA A 157 -10.36 -19.41 11.35
C ALA A 157 -11.20 -18.13 11.31
N PHE A 158 -11.81 -17.86 10.17
CA PHE A 158 -12.75 -16.75 10.01
C PHE A 158 -14.00 -16.97 10.88
N PRO A 159 -14.42 -15.97 11.68
CA PRO A 159 -15.67 -16.05 12.41
C PRO A 159 -16.85 -16.04 11.44
N LEU A 160 -17.88 -16.81 11.77
CA LEU A 160 -19.08 -16.87 10.96
C LEU A 160 -20.12 -15.88 11.46
N ASP A 161 -20.75 -15.17 10.54
CA ASP A 161 -21.93 -14.38 10.87
C ASP A 161 -23.16 -15.29 11.11
N ARG A 162 -24.28 -14.70 11.53
CA ARG A 162 -25.53 -15.45 11.77
C ARG A 162 -26.10 -16.16 10.53
N TYR A 163 -25.57 -15.89 9.35
CA TYR A 163 -25.97 -16.50 8.08
C TYR A 163 -24.99 -17.55 7.60
N GLY A 164 -23.94 -17.80 8.36
CA GLY A 164 -22.87 -18.74 8.02
C GLY A 164 -21.85 -18.18 7.02
N ASN A 165 -21.81 -16.86 6.81
CA ASN A 165 -20.76 -16.25 5.99
C ASN A 165 -19.57 -15.88 6.86
N GLU A 166 -18.39 -15.92 6.27
CA GLU A 166 -17.17 -15.50 6.94
C GLU A 166 -17.08 -13.98 7.12
N ALA A 167 -16.61 -13.56 8.27
CA ALA A 167 -16.34 -12.18 8.62
C ALA A 167 -14.84 -11.97 8.86
N LEU A 168 -14.40 -10.72 8.74
CA LEU A 168 -13.00 -10.37 8.91
C LEU A 168 -12.52 -10.64 10.35
N ILE A 169 -11.32 -11.17 10.45
CA ILE A 169 -10.64 -11.39 11.72
C ILE A 169 -10.04 -10.07 12.21
N ARG A 170 -10.14 -9.84 13.51
CA ARG A 170 -9.42 -8.75 14.17
C ARG A 170 -7.92 -8.97 14.03
N GLN A 171 -7.17 -7.88 13.87
CA GLN A 171 -5.73 -7.93 13.73
C GLN A 171 -5.06 -7.39 14.99
N GLU A 172 -3.92 -7.95 15.31
CA GLU A 172 -3.03 -7.51 16.37
C GLU A 172 -1.63 -7.28 15.83
N ARG A 173 -0.83 -6.52 16.55
CA ARG A 173 0.56 -6.26 16.17
C ARG A 173 1.47 -7.44 16.44
N VAL A 174 2.42 -7.64 15.52
CA VAL A 174 3.53 -8.57 15.68
C VAL A 174 4.78 -7.77 16.03
N TYR A 175 5.42 -8.15 17.13
CA TYR A 175 6.69 -7.56 17.56
C TYR A 175 7.82 -8.47 17.13
N ARG A 176 8.46 -8.11 16.01
CA ARG A 176 9.59 -8.86 15.47
C ARG A 176 10.75 -7.92 15.17
N TRP A 177 11.95 -8.42 15.34
CA TRP A 177 13.14 -7.78 14.84
C TRP A 177 13.26 -8.02 13.33
N THR A 178 13.63 -6.97 12.61
CA THR A 178 13.81 -7.00 11.16
C THR A 178 14.97 -6.10 10.80
N ARG A 179 15.85 -6.59 9.92
CA ARG A 179 16.81 -5.72 9.24
C ARG A 179 16.07 -4.99 8.12
N PHE A 180 15.89 -3.70 8.31
CA PHE A 180 15.17 -2.85 7.38
C PHE A 180 16.15 -1.94 6.65
N ALA A 181 16.33 -2.17 5.35
CA ALA A 181 17.08 -1.27 4.49
C ALA A 181 16.27 0.03 4.28
N ILE A 182 16.92 1.18 4.48
CA ILE A 182 16.27 2.48 4.42
C ILE A 182 15.76 2.76 3.00
N ARG A 183 14.48 3.10 2.90
CA ARG A 183 13.78 3.37 1.63
C ARG A 183 13.06 4.72 1.66
N ASP A 184 12.70 5.22 0.49
CA ASP A 184 11.81 6.38 0.36
C ASP A 184 10.44 6.11 1.03
N ALA A 185 9.81 7.15 1.57
CA ALA A 185 8.57 7.02 2.34
C ALA A 185 7.37 6.54 1.52
N ASN A 186 7.44 6.57 0.18
CA ASN A 186 6.41 6.08 -0.73
C ASN A 186 6.69 4.66 -1.23
N PHE A 187 7.86 4.09 -0.89
CA PHE A 187 8.31 2.76 -1.36
C PHE A 187 8.27 2.64 -2.89
N SER A 188 8.56 3.73 -3.58
CA SER A 188 8.46 3.83 -5.04
C SER A 188 9.76 3.47 -5.76
N GLN A 189 10.91 3.52 -5.05
CA GLN A 189 12.20 3.16 -5.60
C GLN A 189 12.39 1.63 -5.58
N LYS A 190 13.02 1.10 -6.64
CA LYS A 190 13.36 -0.32 -6.76
C LYS A 190 14.28 -0.77 -5.64
N TYR A 191 15.33 0.01 -5.37
CA TYR A 191 16.38 -0.26 -4.40
C TYR A 191 16.24 0.61 -3.14
N PRO A 192 16.92 0.27 -2.04
CA PRO A 192 17.08 1.15 -0.90
C PRO A 192 17.69 2.50 -1.28
N LEU A 193 17.50 3.51 -0.43
CA LEU A 193 18.12 4.82 -0.63
C LEU A 193 19.64 4.69 -0.66
N GLN A 194 20.25 5.31 -1.66
CA GLN A 194 21.69 5.34 -1.84
C GLN A 194 22.23 6.68 -1.40
N PHE A 195 23.26 6.64 -0.56
CA PHE A 195 23.95 7.80 -0.02
C PHE A 195 25.34 7.89 -0.64
N GLN A 196 25.62 8.95 -1.38
CA GLN A 196 26.96 9.18 -1.94
C GLN A 196 27.91 9.60 -0.84
N LEU A 197 28.84 8.73 -0.46
CA LEU A 197 29.86 8.99 0.55
C LEU A 197 31.23 9.03 -0.12
N SER A 198 32.05 10.01 0.30
CA SER A 198 33.45 10.09 -0.13
C SER A 198 34.36 9.31 0.81
N GLN A 199 35.55 8.97 0.37
CA GLN A 199 36.57 8.43 1.26
C GLN A 199 36.90 9.41 2.39
N GLY A 200 36.88 8.92 3.63
CA GLY A 200 37.17 9.73 4.82
C GLY A 200 36.17 9.53 5.94
N GLU A 201 36.23 10.44 6.91
CA GLU A 201 35.32 10.42 8.06
C GLU A 201 34.01 11.17 7.73
N HIS A 202 32.87 10.55 8.02
CA HIS A 202 31.55 11.14 7.92
C HIS A 202 30.80 11.04 9.25
N THR A 203 30.05 12.09 9.57
CA THR A 203 29.17 12.09 10.75
C THR A 203 27.74 11.81 10.30
N LEU A 204 27.16 10.74 10.80
CA LEU A 204 25.76 10.40 10.57
C LEU A 204 24.94 10.71 11.82
N GLU A 205 23.76 11.26 11.58
CA GLU A 205 22.79 11.53 12.64
C GLU A 205 21.45 10.90 12.24
N PHE A 206 20.90 10.07 13.12
CA PHE A 206 19.53 9.58 12.99
C PHE A 206 18.65 10.24 14.06
N ARG A 207 17.52 10.82 13.66
CA ARG A 207 16.53 11.47 14.54
C ARG A 207 15.20 10.76 14.47
N MET A 208 14.61 10.45 15.63
CA MET A 208 13.23 10.00 15.71
C MET A 208 12.28 11.19 15.67
N ILE A 209 11.37 11.18 14.68
CA ILE A 209 10.42 12.28 14.45
C ILE A 209 9.05 11.97 15.00
N LYS A 210 8.60 10.74 14.87
CA LYS A 210 7.31 10.29 15.41
C LYS A 210 7.41 8.88 15.95
N GLU A 211 6.58 8.61 16.96
CA GLU A 211 6.43 7.32 17.61
C GLU A 211 7.74 6.88 18.29
N ALA A 212 7.89 5.58 18.55
CA ALA A 212 9.10 5.02 19.15
C ALA A 212 9.43 3.67 18.54
N MET A 213 10.70 3.28 18.63
CA MET A 213 11.14 1.95 18.20
C MET A 213 12.33 1.47 19.03
N LEU A 214 12.57 0.19 18.99
CA LEU A 214 13.83 -0.42 19.40
C LEU A 214 14.78 -0.39 18.22
N LEU A 215 16.01 0.04 18.47
CA LEU A 215 17.09 0.06 17.51
C LEU A 215 18.22 -0.84 18.01
N GLY A 216 18.62 -1.78 17.19
CA GLY A 216 19.78 -2.63 17.35
C GLY A 216 20.99 -2.07 16.58
N SER A 217 21.62 -2.92 15.76
CA SER A 217 22.74 -2.50 14.92
C SER A 217 22.28 -1.68 13.71
N ILE A 218 23.15 -0.75 13.29
CA ILE A 218 23.05 -0.04 12.00
C ILE A 218 24.15 -0.59 11.09
N TYR A 219 23.81 -0.86 9.84
CA TYR A 219 24.75 -1.33 8.83
C TYR A 219 24.88 -0.29 7.73
N ILE A 220 26.11 -0.03 7.32
CA ILE A 220 26.45 0.82 6.19
C ILE A 220 27.23 -0.05 5.22
N GLU A 221 26.68 -0.27 4.04
CA GLU A 221 27.19 -1.23 3.08
C GLU A 221 27.35 -0.54 1.71
N PRO A 222 28.48 -0.79 0.98
CA PRO A 222 28.57 -0.36 -0.40
C PRO A 222 27.37 -0.89 -1.20
N PHE A 223 26.73 -0.02 -1.96
CA PHE A 223 25.62 -0.45 -2.79
C PHE A 223 26.12 -1.42 -3.87
N GLN A 224 25.43 -2.53 -3.97
CA GLN A 224 25.62 -3.51 -5.03
C GLN A 224 24.27 -3.81 -5.65
N ASP A 225 24.22 -3.90 -6.97
CA ASP A 225 23.01 -4.37 -7.66
C ASP A 225 22.75 -5.83 -7.28
N ASP A 226 21.46 -6.18 -7.17
CA ASP A 226 21.09 -7.58 -6.98
C ASP A 226 21.63 -8.41 -8.15
N PRO A 227 22.17 -9.63 -7.91
CA PRO A 227 22.64 -10.47 -8.99
C PRO A 227 21.50 -10.81 -9.96
N THR A 228 21.79 -10.95 -11.22
CA THR A 228 20.83 -11.51 -12.17
C THR A 228 20.50 -12.96 -11.80
N TYR A 229 19.38 -13.48 -12.26
CA TYR A 229 19.04 -14.89 -12.03
C TYR A 229 20.14 -15.87 -12.50
N LEU A 230 20.81 -15.55 -13.60
CA LEU A 230 21.90 -16.39 -14.10
C LEU A 230 23.11 -16.39 -13.15
N GLU A 231 23.53 -15.23 -12.68
CA GLU A 231 24.61 -15.10 -11.68
C GLU A 231 24.24 -15.77 -10.36
N TYR A 232 22.96 -15.66 -9.95
CA TYR A 232 22.46 -16.37 -8.79
C TYR A 232 22.60 -17.89 -8.93
N LEU A 233 22.27 -18.46 -10.09
CA LEU A 233 22.41 -19.91 -10.35
C LEU A 233 23.88 -20.36 -10.39
N GLU A 234 24.80 -19.51 -10.86
CA GLU A 234 26.24 -19.83 -10.85
C GLU A 234 26.77 -19.94 -9.42
N THR A 235 26.26 -19.09 -8.52
CA THR A 235 26.66 -19.08 -7.10
C THR A 235 25.97 -20.18 -6.29
N ASN A 236 24.70 -20.49 -6.61
CA ASN A 236 23.87 -21.45 -5.87
C ASN A 236 23.65 -22.73 -6.69
N GLN A 237 24.63 -23.63 -6.67
CA GLN A 237 24.61 -24.91 -7.40
C GLN A 237 23.93 -26.06 -6.62
N ALA A 238 22.96 -25.77 -5.75
CA ALA A 238 22.22 -26.79 -5.03
C ALA A 238 21.37 -27.66 -5.98
N ALA A 239 21.16 -28.92 -5.57
CA ALA A 239 20.27 -29.83 -6.31
C ALA A 239 18.81 -29.37 -6.23
N ASP A 240 18.03 -29.77 -7.22
CA ASP A 240 16.59 -29.62 -7.14
C ASP A 240 16.05 -30.45 -5.97
N SER A 241 15.06 -29.90 -5.26
CA SER A 241 14.35 -30.62 -4.21
C SER A 241 13.68 -31.89 -4.75
N SER A 242 13.50 -32.88 -3.89
CA SER A 242 12.67 -34.05 -4.17
C SER A 242 11.27 -33.63 -4.59
N GLU A 243 10.46 -34.58 -5.07
CA GLU A 243 9.06 -34.27 -5.43
C GLU A 243 8.33 -33.69 -4.21
N PHE A 244 7.96 -32.43 -4.31
CA PHE A 244 7.33 -31.66 -3.23
C PHE A 244 6.33 -30.67 -3.80
N LEU A 245 5.23 -30.48 -3.07
CA LEU A 245 4.24 -29.45 -3.33
C LEU A 245 3.51 -29.11 -2.04
N ILE A 246 3.53 -27.84 -1.66
CA ILE A 246 2.66 -27.28 -0.63
C ILE A 246 1.79 -26.19 -1.24
N GLU A 247 0.51 -26.19 -0.85
CA GLU A 247 -0.46 -25.16 -1.19
C GLU A 247 -0.72 -24.29 0.05
N ILE A 248 -0.64 -22.97 -0.10
CA ILE A 248 -0.90 -22.01 0.95
C ILE A 248 -2.08 -21.14 0.50
N GLU A 249 -3.13 -21.08 1.32
CA GLU A 249 -4.28 -20.22 1.07
C GLU A 249 -3.87 -18.75 1.31
N ALA A 250 -4.07 -17.91 0.28
CA ALA A 250 -3.58 -16.53 0.33
C ALA A 250 -4.31 -15.65 1.35
N GLU A 251 -5.56 -15.95 1.67
CA GLU A 251 -6.37 -15.22 2.65
C GLU A 251 -5.90 -15.40 4.10
N SER A 252 -4.97 -16.34 4.33
CA SER A 252 -4.42 -16.66 5.66
C SER A 252 -2.91 -16.34 5.77
N PRO A 253 -2.51 -15.05 5.65
CA PRO A 253 -1.11 -14.67 5.78
C PRO A 253 -0.61 -14.86 7.21
N SER A 254 0.69 -15.16 7.35
CA SER A 254 1.33 -15.23 8.66
C SER A 254 1.40 -13.85 9.31
N PHE A 255 1.75 -12.83 8.54
CA PHE A 255 1.69 -11.41 8.93
C PHE A 255 1.71 -10.51 7.69
N LYS A 256 1.44 -9.21 7.90
CA LYS A 256 1.47 -8.18 6.86
C LYS A 256 1.87 -6.83 7.47
N ASN A 257 2.37 -5.92 6.65
CA ASN A 257 2.80 -4.60 7.14
C ASN A 257 1.73 -3.51 7.07
N ASN A 258 0.54 -3.82 6.54
CA ASN A 258 -0.54 -2.86 6.39
C ASN A 258 -1.90 -3.52 6.71
N THR A 259 -2.66 -2.92 7.63
CA THR A 259 -3.98 -3.43 8.04
C THR A 259 -5.04 -3.28 6.96
N SER A 260 -4.88 -2.37 6.01
CA SER A 260 -5.84 -2.19 4.90
C SER A 260 -5.89 -3.39 3.96
N ILE A 261 -4.79 -4.14 3.83
CA ILE A 261 -4.78 -5.38 3.05
C ILE A 261 -5.67 -6.41 3.76
N ARG A 262 -6.69 -6.89 3.08
CA ARG A 262 -7.69 -7.77 3.69
C ARG A 262 -8.13 -8.88 2.75
N PRO A 263 -8.60 -10.01 3.31
CA PRO A 263 -9.24 -11.03 2.52
C PRO A 263 -10.56 -10.54 1.95
N MET A 264 -10.92 -11.07 0.79
CA MET A 264 -12.10 -10.73 0.02
C MET A 264 -12.84 -12.00 -0.43
N ASN A 265 -14.11 -11.86 -0.75
CA ASN A 265 -14.90 -12.92 -1.34
C ASN A 265 -14.81 -12.85 -2.87
N ASP A 266 -14.43 -13.95 -3.50
CA ASP A 266 -14.61 -14.18 -4.93
C ASP A 266 -15.52 -15.38 -5.15
N ARG A 267 -16.52 -15.23 -6.01
CA ARG A 267 -17.49 -16.27 -6.37
C ARG A 267 -17.15 -17.01 -7.66
N SER A 268 -15.93 -16.91 -8.13
CA SER A 268 -15.43 -17.69 -9.25
C SER A 268 -15.26 -19.15 -8.83
N LEU A 269 -15.65 -20.07 -9.72
CA LEU A 269 -15.34 -21.50 -9.57
C LEU A 269 -13.84 -21.82 -9.75
N GLU A 270 -13.04 -20.81 -10.11
CA GLU A 270 -11.59 -20.92 -10.28
C GLU A 270 -10.83 -20.71 -8.95
N VAL A 271 -11.55 -20.27 -7.91
CA VAL A 271 -11.02 -19.95 -6.57
C VAL A 271 -11.36 -21.05 -5.58
N SER A 272 -10.53 -21.24 -4.57
CA SER A 272 -10.71 -22.23 -3.51
C SER A 272 -10.28 -21.64 -2.15
N PRO A 273 -11.06 -21.85 -1.09
CA PRO A 273 -12.32 -22.62 -1.02
C PRO A 273 -13.49 -21.89 -1.70
N TYR A 274 -14.43 -22.67 -2.21
CA TYR A 274 -15.61 -22.16 -2.88
C TYR A 274 -16.89 -22.74 -2.28
N ASP A 275 -17.87 -21.88 -2.06
CA ASP A 275 -19.22 -22.28 -1.70
C ASP A 275 -20.27 -21.54 -2.55
N THR A 276 -21.28 -22.26 -3.06
CA THR A 276 -22.35 -21.68 -3.89
C THR A 276 -23.24 -20.73 -3.08
N TYR A 277 -23.35 -20.93 -1.77
CA TYR A 277 -24.35 -20.33 -0.90
C TYR A 277 -23.78 -19.33 0.09
N GLN A 278 -22.65 -19.64 0.68
CA GLN A 278 -22.00 -18.82 1.70
C GLN A 278 -20.97 -17.88 1.07
N LEU A 279 -20.75 -16.75 1.72
CA LEU A 279 -19.65 -15.86 1.38
C LEU A 279 -18.42 -16.30 2.16
N LEU A 280 -17.46 -16.87 1.44
CA LEU A 280 -16.15 -17.21 1.99
C LEU A 280 -15.17 -16.10 1.65
N LEU A 281 -14.28 -15.78 2.58
CA LEU A 281 -13.18 -14.86 2.38
C LEU A 281 -11.98 -15.64 1.81
N ASN A 282 -12.02 -15.94 0.54
CA ASN A 282 -11.21 -16.93 -0.14
C ASN A 282 -10.16 -16.35 -1.10
N THR A 283 -9.92 -15.05 -1.02
CA THR A 283 -8.86 -14.36 -1.77
C THR A 283 -8.25 -13.26 -0.94
N MET A 284 -7.00 -12.89 -1.19
CA MET A 284 -6.33 -11.79 -0.51
C MET A 284 -6.10 -10.63 -1.45
N GLY A 285 -6.38 -9.41 -0.99
CA GLY A 285 -5.94 -8.18 -1.62
C GLY A 285 -6.95 -7.53 -2.56
N GLY A 286 -6.81 -7.69 -3.88
CA GLY A 286 -7.58 -6.90 -4.84
C GLY A 286 -7.33 -5.40 -4.67
N GLU A 287 -8.38 -4.58 -4.68
CA GLU A 287 -8.31 -3.14 -4.46
C GLU A 287 -7.78 -2.74 -3.06
N SER A 288 -7.80 -3.65 -2.09
CA SER A 288 -7.26 -3.38 -0.75
C SER A 288 -5.74 -3.52 -0.65
N TRP A 289 -5.10 -3.98 -1.72
CA TRP A 289 -3.65 -4.19 -1.80
C TRP A 289 -3.07 -3.56 -3.08
N ASP A 290 -3.11 -2.26 -3.14
CA ASP A 290 -2.72 -1.47 -4.30
C ASP A 290 -1.58 -0.47 -4.04
N ALA A 291 -1.34 -0.10 -2.76
CA ALA A 291 -0.31 0.88 -2.41
C ALA A 291 1.09 0.26 -2.40
N SER A 292 2.05 0.92 -3.05
CA SER A 292 3.47 0.53 -3.04
C SER A 292 4.00 0.40 -1.61
N GLY A 293 4.87 -0.59 -1.37
CA GLY A 293 5.40 -0.92 -0.05
C GLY A 293 4.45 -1.74 0.84
N SER A 294 3.20 -1.94 0.44
CA SER A 294 2.26 -2.80 1.16
C SER A 294 2.59 -4.27 0.89
N ALA A 295 2.92 -5.01 1.94
CA ALA A 295 3.46 -6.38 1.84
C ALA A 295 2.69 -7.38 2.70
N ILE A 296 2.64 -8.60 2.19
CA ILE A 296 2.08 -9.78 2.85
C ILE A 296 3.17 -10.84 2.95
N TYR A 297 3.20 -11.56 4.08
CA TYR A 297 4.23 -12.55 4.38
C TYR A 297 3.61 -13.89 4.74
N TYR A 298 4.19 -14.96 4.18
CA TYR A 298 3.79 -16.35 4.43
C TYR A 298 4.99 -17.12 4.95
N VAL A 299 4.86 -17.70 6.14
CA VAL A 299 5.86 -18.60 6.73
C VAL A 299 5.43 -20.03 6.43
N PHE A 300 6.36 -20.81 5.89
CA PHE A 300 6.12 -22.21 5.51
C PHE A 300 7.35 -23.06 5.78
N ASP A 301 7.16 -24.37 5.86
CA ASP A 301 8.22 -25.32 6.11
C ASP A 301 8.53 -26.14 4.85
N VAL A 302 9.80 -26.35 4.55
CA VAL A 302 10.25 -27.28 3.52
C VAL A 302 11.03 -28.43 4.14
N PRO A 303 10.94 -29.66 3.55
CA PRO A 303 11.47 -30.87 4.17
C PRO A 303 12.99 -31.01 4.09
N GLU A 304 13.63 -30.35 3.14
CA GLU A 304 15.08 -30.46 2.88
C GLU A 304 15.65 -29.18 2.27
N ASP A 305 16.97 -29.00 2.38
CA ASP A 305 17.69 -27.97 1.65
C ASP A 305 17.65 -28.26 0.15
N GLY A 306 17.34 -27.28 -0.68
CA GLY A 306 17.30 -27.51 -2.12
C GLY A 306 16.72 -26.35 -2.92
N MET A 307 16.68 -26.54 -4.24
CA MET A 307 16.06 -25.59 -5.17
C MET A 307 14.57 -25.89 -5.30
N TYR A 308 13.77 -24.86 -5.06
CA TYR A 308 12.30 -24.88 -5.18
C TYR A 308 11.85 -23.82 -6.18
N SER A 309 10.65 -23.96 -6.67
CA SER A 309 9.95 -22.97 -7.50
C SER A 309 8.68 -22.47 -6.83
N ILE A 310 8.29 -21.25 -7.18
CA ILE A 310 7.13 -20.58 -6.59
C ILE A 310 6.13 -20.26 -7.70
N THR A 311 4.88 -20.61 -7.48
CA THR A 311 3.75 -20.27 -8.36
C THR A 311 2.69 -19.52 -7.56
N LEU A 312 2.22 -18.41 -8.08
CA LEU A 312 1.18 -17.59 -7.48
C LEU A 312 -0.10 -17.69 -8.32
N ARG A 313 -1.22 -18.08 -7.72
CA ARG A 313 -2.53 -17.98 -8.35
C ARG A 313 -3.08 -16.59 -8.12
N ALA A 314 -3.11 -15.79 -9.18
CA ALA A 314 -3.43 -14.38 -9.09
C ALA A 314 -4.42 -13.92 -10.16
N LEU A 315 -5.09 -12.80 -9.88
CA LEU A 315 -5.99 -12.11 -10.81
C LEU A 315 -5.77 -10.60 -10.73
N GLN A 316 -5.46 -10.01 -11.88
CA GLN A 316 -5.51 -8.56 -12.07
C GLN A 316 -6.58 -8.24 -13.13
N ASN A 317 -7.78 -7.90 -12.69
CA ASN A 317 -8.92 -7.51 -13.53
C ASN A 317 -9.49 -6.13 -13.18
N THR A 318 -8.87 -5.43 -12.24
CA THR A 318 -9.29 -4.09 -11.78
C THR A 318 -8.90 -3.01 -12.80
N ARG A 319 -7.75 -3.17 -13.45
CA ARG A 319 -7.16 -2.20 -14.38
C ARG A 319 -7.03 -2.84 -15.77
N ASN A 320 -7.85 -2.39 -16.71
CA ASN A 320 -7.85 -2.93 -18.08
C ASN A 320 -6.56 -2.58 -18.82
N ASN A 321 -5.95 -3.57 -19.47
CA ASN A 321 -4.72 -3.43 -20.25
C ASN A 321 -3.58 -2.75 -19.47
N PHE A 322 -3.53 -2.97 -18.15
CA PHE A 322 -2.52 -2.41 -17.27
C PHE A 322 -1.79 -3.52 -16.51
N THR A 323 -0.47 -3.46 -16.45
CA THR A 323 0.35 -4.42 -15.73
C THR A 323 0.63 -3.90 -14.32
N VAL A 324 0.45 -4.75 -13.31
CA VAL A 324 0.83 -4.45 -11.92
C VAL A 324 2.04 -5.28 -11.52
N PHE A 325 2.77 -4.80 -10.51
CA PHE A 325 4.04 -5.41 -10.15
C PHE A 325 4.09 -5.80 -8.66
N ARG A 326 4.88 -6.85 -8.39
CA ARG A 326 5.20 -7.29 -7.03
C ARG A 326 6.69 -7.50 -6.90
N LYS A 327 7.24 -7.04 -5.76
CA LYS A 327 8.56 -7.42 -5.28
C LYS A 327 8.40 -8.68 -4.46
N ILE A 328 9.23 -9.68 -4.75
CA ILE A 328 9.23 -10.97 -4.05
C ILE A 328 10.49 -11.07 -3.22
N THR A 329 10.33 -11.38 -1.93
CA THR A 329 11.46 -11.62 -1.02
C THR A 329 11.37 -13.03 -0.46
N VAL A 330 12.52 -13.63 -0.25
CA VAL A 330 12.66 -14.93 0.42
C VAL A 330 13.59 -14.73 1.62
N ASN A 331 13.10 -15.08 2.79
CA ASN A 331 13.80 -14.86 4.06
C ASN A 331 14.28 -13.40 4.24
N ASP A 332 13.35 -12.46 3.97
CA ASP A 332 13.52 -11.01 4.04
C ASP A 332 14.50 -10.39 3.01
N ALA A 333 15.01 -11.17 2.03
CA ALA A 333 15.91 -10.69 0.98
C ALA A 333 15.36 -10.90 -0.44
N VAL A 334 15.69 -10.00 -1.36
CA VAL A 334 15.56 -10.23 -2.80
C VAL A 334 16.77 -11.04 -3.23
N VAL A 335 16.55 -12.26 -3.71
CA VAL A 335 17.66 -13.19 -3.99
C VAL A 335 18.29 -13.00 -5.37
N PHE A 336 17.57 -12.38 -6.31
CA PHE A 336 18.08 -11.93 -7.61
C PHE A 336 17.18 -10.82 -8.21
N ALA A 337 17.72 -10.04 -9.12
CA ALA A 337 17.20 -8.77 -9.60
C ALA A 337 15.77 -8.86 -10.19
N GLU A 338 15.43 -9.96 -10.87
CA GLU A 338 14.13 -10.15 -11.52
C GLU A 338 12.97 -10.28 -10.53
N LEU A 339 13.25 -10.58 -9.26
CA LEU A 339 12.24 -10.63 -8.20
C LEU A 339 11.84 -9.27 -7.64
N ASN A 340 12.55 -8.20 -8.01
CA ASN A 340 12.16 -6.85 -7.61
C ASN A 340 10.87 -6.38 -8.30
N GLU A 341 10.60 -6.86 -9.53
CA GLU A 341 9.56 -6.30 -10.40
C GLU A 341 8.83 -7.40 -11.19
N VAL A 342 8.23 -8.35 -10.47
CA VAL A 342 7.46 -9.44 -11.07
C VAL A 342 6.15 -8.90 -11.63
N ALA A 343 5.94 -9.06 -12.94
CA ALA A 343 4.80 -8.49 -13.67
C ALA A 343 3.56 -9.39 -13.62
N PHE A 344 2.41 -8.78 -13.38
CA PHE A 344 1.08 -9.38 -13.45
C PHE A 344 0.21 -8.57 -14.41
N PRO A 345 0.17 -8.94 -15.70
CA PRO A 345 -0.65 -8.25 -16.69
C PRO A 345 -2.15 -8.44 -16.44
N ASN A 346 -2.95 -7.55 -17.01
CA ASN A 346 -4.40 -7.65 -16.93
C ASN A 346 -4.92 -8.99 -17.47
N GLN A 347 -5.78 -9.64 -16.71
CA GLN A 347 -6.39 -10.91 -17.05
C GLN A 347 -7.88 -10.91 -16.66
N SER A 348 -8.71 -11.59 -17.46
CA SER A 348 -10.14 -11.75 -17.15
C SER A 348 -10.45 -12.97 -16.27
N LYS A 349 -9.46 -13.84 -16.04
CA LYS A 349 -9.60 -15.10 -15.28
C LYS A 349 -8.41 -15.31 -14.37
N TRP A 350 -8.61 -16.06 -13.32
CA TRP A 350 -7.56 -16.54 -12.44
C TRP A 350 -6.52 -17.36 -13.20
N LYS A 351 -5.26 -17.12 -12.91
CA LYS A 351 -4.13 -17.78 -13.59
C LYS A 351 -3.04 -18.14 -12.57
N ASN A 352 -2.40 -19.27 -12.79
CA ASN A 352 -1.18 -19.65 -12.08
C ASN A 352 0.01 -18.97 -12.78
N TYR A 353 0.70 -18.10 -12.04
CA TYR A 353 1.92 -17.40 -12.48
C TYR A 353 3.12 -18.08 -11.81
N THR A 354 3.81 -18.94 -12.53
CA THR A 354 5.08 -19.50 -12.10
C THR A 354 6.16 -18.44 -12.29
N LEU A 355 6.92 -18.12 -11.23
CA LEU A 355 8.02 -17.16 -11.32
C LEU A 355 9.05 -17.66 -12.33
N GLY A 356 9.47 -16.81 -13.28
CA GLY A 356 10.31 -17.18 -14.42
C GLY A 356 9.57 -17.78 -15.60
N GLY A 357 8.29 -18.16 -15.43
CA GLY A 357 7.44 -18.78 -16.46
C GLY A 357 7.37 -20.30 -16.37
N GLU A 358 6.38 -20.90 -17.04
CA GLU A 358 6.14 -22.35 -16.99
C GLU A 358 7.25 -23.19 -17.65
N GLN A 359 7.94 -22.62 -18.66
CA GLN A 359 8.98 -23.34 -19.38
C GLN A 359 10.34 -23.30 -18.69
N THR A 360 10.60 -22.21 -17.98
CA THR A 360 11.88 -21.96 -17.28
C THR A 360 11.59 -21.35 -15.90
N PRO A 361 11.00 -22.16 -14.97
CA PRO A 361 10.69 -21.65 -13.65
C PRO A 361 11.95 -21.23 -12.92
N TYR A 362 11.87 -20.12 -12.19
CA TYR A 362 12.97 -19.72 -11.30
C TYR A 362 13.15 -20.76 -10.21
N ARG A 363 14.41 -21.10 -9.96
CA ARG A 363 14.86 -22.03 -8.94
C ARG A 363 15.44 -21.21 -7.81
N ILE A 364 14.81 -21.27 -6.65
CA ILE A 364 15.16 -20.49 -5.46
C ILE A 364 15.60 -21.46 -4.38
N PHE A 365 16.78 -21.23 -3.80
CA PHE A 365 17.28 -22.03 -2.71
C PHE A 365 16.50 -21.76 -1.42
N LEU A 366 15.99 -22.82 -0.80
CA LEU A 366 15.36 -22.79 0.51
C LEU A 366 16.08 -23.73 1.46
N ASN A 367 16.25 -23.28 2.70
CA ASN A 367 16.81 -24.12 3.76
C ASN A 367 15.72 -25.02 4.35
N GLN A 368 16.10 -26.22 4.78
CA GLN A 368 15.22 -27.12 5.52
C GLN A 368 14.57 -26.39 6.71
N GLY A 369 13.28 -26.62 6.90
CA GLY A 369 12.48 -25.99 7.95
C GLY A 369 11.82 -24.69 7.50
N LYS A 370 11.75 -23.71 8.39
CA LYS A 370 10.97 -22.49 8.20
C LYS A 370 11.63 -21.51 7.22
N ASN A 371 10.86 -21.13 6.22
CA ASN A 371 11.20 -20.06 5.30
C ASN A 371 10.05 -19.04 5.26
N THR A 372 10.35 -17.82 4.85
CA THR A 372 9.38 -16.72 4.73
C THR A 372 9.35 -16.23 3.29
N LEU A 373 8.17 -16.22 2.68
CA LEU A 373 7.91 -15.57 1.41
C LEU A 373 7.25 -14.21 1.67
N GLY A 374 7.86 -13.13 1.23
CA GLY A 374 7.27 -11.80 1.23
C GLY A 374 6.82 -11.40 -0.18
N ILE A 375 5.63 -10.83 -0.29
CA ILE A 375 5.07 -10.33 -1.55
C ILE A 375 4.66 -8.89 -1.29
N GLU A 376 5.36 -7.93 -1.92
CA GLU A 376 5.17 -6.49 -1.74
C GLU A 376 4.65 -5.85 -3.03
N ALA A 377 3.65 -4.99 -2.94
CA ALA A 377 3.22 -4.16 -4.07
C ALA A 377 4.31 -3.13 -4.40
N THR A 378 4.65 -2.98 -5.67
CA THR A 378 5.63 -1.99 -6.13
C THR A 378 5.16 -1.30 -7.39
N ASN A 379 5.40 0.01 -7.49
CA ASN A 379 5.20 0.81 -8.68
C ASN A 379 6.53 1.26 -9.31
N SER A 380 7.66 0.67 -8.88
CA SER A 380 8.99 1.07 -9.34
C SER A 380 9.15 1.09 -10.85
N PRO A 381 8.55 0.16 -11.67
CA PRO A 381 8.63 0.26 -13.12
C PRO A 381 7.98 1.52 -13.71
N TYR A 382 7.08 2.16 -12.98
CA TYR A 382 6.40 3.39 -13.38
C TYR A 382 7.05 4.65 -12.80
N GLN A 383 8.07 4.51 -11.93
CA GLN A 383 8.62 5.63 -11.16
C GLN A 383 9.23 6.71 -12.05
N ALA A 384 9.96 6.33 -13.10
CA ALA A 384 10.53 7.29 -14.05
C ALA A 384 9.44 8.17 -14.68
N ALA A 385 8.34 7.56 -15.12
CA ALA A 385 7.21 8.29 -15.70
C ALA A 385 6.51 9.18 -14.65
N ILE A 386 6.37 8.70 -13.39
CA ILE A 386 5.80 9.48 -12.29
C ILE A 386 6.64 10.75 -12.03
N GLU A 387 7.95 10.61 -11.91
CA GLU A 387 8.88 11.73 -11.68
C GLU A 387 8.87 12.73 -12.86
N LYS A 388 8.85 12.21 -14.09
CA LYS A 388 8.76 13.02 -15.30
C LYS A 388 7.46 13.83 -15.34
N ILE A 389 6.30 13.18 -15.09
CA ILE A 389 5.01 13.87 -15.02
C ILE A 389 5.04 14.98 -13.97
N GLN A 390 5.57 14.72 -12.78
CA GLN A 390 5.67 15.72 -11.72
C GLN A 390 6.51 16.92 -12.15
N LYS A 391 7.65 16.68 -12.78
CA LYS A 391 8.51 17.74 -13.33
C LYS A 391 7.78 18.55 -14.40
N VAL A 392 7.17 17.87 -15.36
CA VAL A 392 6.42 18.52 -16.47
C VAL A 392 5.25 19.34 -15.93
N LEU A 393 4.56 18.88 -14.90
CA LEU A 393 3.49 19.67 -14.24
C LEU A 393 4.03 20.97 -13.64
N ILE A 394 5.22 20.95 -13.04
CA ILE A 394 5.88 22.16 -12.55
C ILE A 394 6.24 23.10 -13.73
N ASP A 395 6.79 22.58 -14.81
CA ASP A 395 7.16 23.32 -15.99
C ASP A 395 5.94 23.96 -16.68
N ILE A 396 4.84 23.21 -16.84
CA ILE A 396 3.57 23.72 -17.37
C ILE A 396 3.01 24.83 -16.47
N ASN A 397 3.00 24.62 -15.16
CA ASN A 397 2.50 25.63 -14.21
C ASN A 397 3.35 26.90 -14.25
N THR A 398 4.67 26.78 -14.31
CA THR A 398 5.60 27.90 -14.38
C THR A 398 5.36 28.69 -15.66
N LEU A 399 5.32 28.01 -16.81
CA LEU A 399 5.08 28.66 -18.10
C LEU A 399 3.68 29.29 -18.18
N SER A 400 2.67 28.62 -17.62
CA SER A 400 1.30 29.17 -17.50
C SER A 400 1.27 30.50 -16.71
N LEU A 401 2.04 30.58 -15.62
CA LEU A 401 2.14 31.81 -14.83
C LEU A 401 2.90 32.92 -15.59
N GLU A 402 3.95 32.59 -16.35
CA GLU A 402 4.66 33.54 -17.23
C GLU A 402 3.70 34.14 -18.26
N ILE A 403 2.93 33.29 -18.96
CA ILE A 403 1.93 33.72 -19.95
C ILE A 403 0.86 34.60 -19.31
N LYS A 404 0.32 34.21 -18.15
CA LYS A 404 -0.71 34.98 -17.44
C LYS A 404 -0.21 36.36 -16.95
N LYS A 405 1.06 36.49 -16.63
CA LYS A 405 1.66 37.80 -16.32
C LYS A 405 1.66 38.74 -17.52
N LEU A 406 1.83 38.22 -18.73
CA LEU A 406 1.82 39.01 -19.96
C LEU A 406 0.40 39.36 -20.41
N THR A 407 -0.54 38.40 -20.28
CA THR A 407 -1.88 38.52 -20.85
C THR A 407 -2.94 39.00 -19.86
N GLY A 408 -2.66 38.96 -18.55
CA GLY A 408 -3.65 39.14 -17.50
C GLY A 408 -4.57 37.93 -17.31
N ASN A 409 -5.47 38.00 -16.33
CA ASN A 409 -6.39 36.88 -16.02
C ASN A 409 -7.59 36.78 -16.97
N GLN A 410 -7.86 37.82 -17.76
CA GLN A 410 -8.93 37.83 -18.75
C GLN A 410 -8.31 37.98 -20.14
N VAL A 411 -8.27 36.88 -20.85
CA VAL A 411 -7.70 36.83 -22.18
C VAL A 411 -8.74 37.28 -23.22
N ASP A 412 -8.43 38.33 -23.98
CA ASP A 412 -9.21 38.73 -25.15
C ASP A 412 -8.94 37.72 -26.28
N PRO A 413 -9.96 36.95 -26.71
CA PRO A 413 -9.78 35.91 -27.73
C PRO A 413 -9.51 36.49 -29.15
N TYR A 414 -9.72 37.79 -29.34
CA TYR A 414 -9.50 38.48 -30.61
C TYR A 414 -8.14 39.21 -30.70
N LYS A 415 -7.41 39.27 -29.57
CA LYS A 415 -6.10 39.91 -29.53
C LYS A 415 -5.01 38.90 -29.90
N GLU A 416 -4.14 39.28 -30.84
CA GLU A 416 -2.86 38.59 -31.07
C GLU A 416 -1.87 39.01 -29.98
N TRP A 417 -1.32 38.03 -29.25
CA TRP A 417 -0.54 38.28 -28.05
C TRP A 417 0.96 38.27 -28.26
N GLU A 418 1.43 37.83 -29.44
CA GLU A 418 2.86 37.78 -29.82
C GLU A 418 3.74 37.21 -28.68
N ILE A 419 3.27 36.08 -28.08
CA ILE A 419 3.93 35.45 -26.92
C ILE A 419 5.36 35.06 -27.24
N SER A 420 5.61 34.65 -28.50
CA SER A 420 6.94 34.29 -29.02
C SER A 420 7.93 35.46 -29.00
N GLU A 421 7.48 36.72 -28.96
CA GLU A 421 8.38 37.87 -28.81
C GLU A 421 8.82 38.05 -27.35
N TYR A 422 7.91 37.75 -26.37
CA TYR A 422 8.18 37.92 -24.96
C TYR A 422 8.86 36.69 -24.33
N ILE A 423 8.57 35.49 -24.86
CA ILE A 423 9.16 34.20 -24.47
C ILE A 423 9.70 33.54 -25.74
N PRO A 424 10.88 33.93 -26.22
CA PRO A 424 11.39 33.49 -27.54
C PRO A 424 11.62 31.98 -27.63
N ASP A 425 11.86 31.28 -26.50
CA ASP A 425 12.13 29.85 -26.40
C ASP A 425 10.88 29.01 -26.08
N ILE A 426 9.68 29.60 -26.14
CA ILE A 426 8.45 28.91 -25.74
C ILE A 426 8.16 27.67 -26.58
N LYS A 427 8.40 27.75 -27.89
CA LYS A 427 8.19 26.63 -28.81
C LYS A 427 9.13 25.48 -28.48
N GLU A 428 10.42 25.78 -28.32
CA GLU A 428 11.46 24.81 -28.00
C GLU A 428 11.17 24.15 -26.64
N ARG A 429 10.74 24.92 -25.65
CA ARG A 429 10.34 24.39 -24.32
C ARG A 429 9.16 23.43 -24.44
N LEU A 430 8.12 23.77 -25.18
CA LEU A 430 6.96 22.90 -25.40
C LEU A 430 7.32 21.63 -26.17
N MET A 431 8.17 21.75 -27.20
CA MET A 431 8.64 20.59 -27.94
C MET A 431 9.49 19.65 -27.10
N ALA A 432 10.40 20.21 -26.29
CA ALA A 432 11.20 19.42 -25.35
C ALA A 432 10.33 18.66 -24.32
N ILE A 433 9.28 19.31 -23.80
CA ILE A 433 8.31 18.64 -22.92
C ILE A 433 7.61 17.50 -23.66
N ALA A 434 7.15 17.71 -24.89
CA ALA A 434 6.46 16.68 -25.66
C ALA A 434 7.38 15.50 -26.02
N GLU A 435 8.63 15.77 -26.38
CA GLU A 435 9.64 14.75 -26.69
C GLU A 435 9.99 13.93 -25.43
N ASP A 436 10.21 14.60 -24.30
CA ASP A 436 10.46 13.96 -23.00
C ASP A 436 9.32 13.02 -22.61
N LEU A 437 8.07 13.47 -22.78
CA LEU A 437 6.88 12.66 -22.50
C LEU A 437 6.71 11.50 -23.48
N GLN A 438 7.11 11.66 -24.75
CA GLN A 438 7.00 10.59 -25.75
C GLN A 438 7.89 9.38 -25.40
N VAL A 439 9.09 9.62 -24.89
CA VAL A 439 9.99 8.55 -24.44
C VAL A 439 9.32 7.72 -23.33
N ASP A 440 8.72 8.38 -22.35
CA ASP A 440 8.03 7.68 -21.26
C ASP A 440 6.76 6.95 -21.73
N LEU A 441 6.04 7.52 -22.71
CA LEU A 441 4.89 6.87 -23.32
C LEU A 441 5.26 5.56 -24.01
N ASP A 442 6.39 5.53 -24.71
CA ASP A 442 6.90 4.33 -25.37
C ASP A 442 7.21 3.23 -24.34
N VAL A 443 7.89 3.60 -23.24
CA VAL A 443 8.16 2.69 -22.11
C VAL A 443 6.87 2.19 -21.46
N LEU A 444 5.92 3.08 -21.18
CA LEU A 444 4.62 2.71 -20.61
C LEU A 444 3.83 1.76 -21.52
N THR A 445 3.93 1.96 -22.84
CA THR A 445 3.30 1.10 -23.85
C THR A 445 3.93 -0.29 -23.83
N GLU A 446 5.25 -0.39 -23.73
CA GLU A 446 5.96 -1.66 -23.63
C GLU A 446 5.60 -2.42 -22.34
N ILE A 447 5.67 -1.75 -21.18
CA ILE A 447 5.31 -2.31 -19.87
C ILE A 447 3.88 -2.89 -19.87
N ASN A 448 2.93 -2.19 -20.50
CA ASN A 448 1.54 -2.59 -20.57
C ASN A 448 1.19 -3.53 -21.74
N GLN A 449 2.20 -4.04 -22.45
CA GLN A 449 2.06 -4.98 -23.56
C GLN A 449 1.17 -4.43 -24.70
N GLY A 450 1.15 -3.11 -24.88
CA GLY A 450 0.41 -2.44 -25.95
C GLY A 450 -0.24 -1.12 -25.51
N SER A 451 -0.88 -0.46 -26.44
CA SER A 451 -1.43 0.89 -26.31
C SER A 451 -2.86 0.95 -25.77
N GLY A 452 -3.41 -0.15 -25.26
CA GLY A 452 -4.84 -0.23 -24.93
C GLY A 452 -5.23 0.26 -23.53
N SER A 453 -4.27 0.65 -22.67
CA SER A 453 -4.60 1.16 -21.35
C SER A 453 -5.11 2.61 -21.41
N GLN A 454 -5.99 2.96 -20.49
CA GLN A 454 -6.50 4.34 -20.41
C GLN A 454 -5.39 5.33 -20.06
N GLU A 455 -4.39 4.91 -19.31
CA GLU A 455 -3.22 5.70 -18.93
C GLU A 455 -2.41 6.09 -20.16
N VAL A 456 -2.07 5.12 -21.01
CA VAL A 456 -1.34 5.36 -22.27
C VAL A 456 -2.12 6.30 -23.18
N LEU A 457 -3.43 6.09 -23.35
CA LEU A 457 -4.27 6.96 -24.18
C LEU A 457 -4.35 8.39 -23.61
N THR A 458 -4.49 8.53 -22.31
CA THR A 458 -4.56 9.86 -21.66
C THR A 458 -3.23 10.58 -21.72
N TYR A 459 -2.13 9.83 -21.61
CA TYR A 459 -0.78 10.36 -21.77
C TYR A 459 -0.55 10.89 -23.17
N GLN A 460 -0.92 10.13 -24.20
CA GLN A 460 -0.87 10.55 -25.60
C GLN A 460 -1.68 11.84 -25.84
N MET A 461 -2.90 11.92 -25.29
CA MET A 461 -3.72 13.14 -25.41
C MET A 461 -3.05 14.37 -24.79
N ALA A 462 -2.30 14.20 -23.71
CA ALA A 462 -1.54 15.30 -23.11
C ALA A 462 -0.41 15.77 -24.03
N ILE A 463 0.33 14.83 -24.63
CA ILE A 463 1.38 15.12 -25.64
C ILE A 463 0.78 15.85 -26.82
N ASP A 464 -0.31 15.35 -27.39
CA ASP A 464 -0.99 15.96 -28.54
C ASP A 464 -1.41 17.41 -28.24
N ASN A 465 -1.92 17.68 -27.04
CA ASN A 465 -2.27 19.03 -26.62
C ASN A 465 -1.04 19.96 -26.58
N ILE A 466 0.09 19.48 -26.06
CA ILE A 466 1.34 20.26 -26.00
C ILE A 466 1.87 20.52 -27.40
N MET A 467 1.85 19.52 -28.28
CA MET A 467 2.29 19.66 -29.69
C MET A 467 1.44 20.66 -30.44
N ILE A 468 0.10 20.66 -30.32
CA ILE A 468 -0.81 21.64 -30.91
C ILE A 468 -0.49 23.07 -30.45
N LEU A 469 -0.05 23.23 -29.19
CA LEU A 469 0.34 24.53 -28.65
C LEU A 469 1.72 24.96 -29.16
N ALA A 470 2.65 24.01 -29.36
CA ALA A 470 3.97 24.27 -29.90
C ALA A 470 3.94 24.67 -31.40
N GLU A 471 2.92 24.24 -32.16
CA GLU A 471 2.73 24.67 -33.57
C GLU A 471 2.47 26.17 -33.69
N ASP A 472 1.71 26.76 -32.73
CA ASP A 472 1.33 28.18 -32.74
C ASP A 472 1.30 28.72 -31.29
N PRO A 473 2.47 29.05 -30.72
CA PRO A 473 2.59 29.53 -29.34
C PRO A 473 1.86 30.84 -29.07
N ASP A 474 1.66 31.69 -30.05
CA ASP A 474 0.98 32.98 -29.91
C ASP A 474 -0.51 32.84 -29.62
N LYS A 475 -1.08 31.67 -29.92
CA LYS A 475 -2.46 31.31 -29.55
C LYS A 475 -2.62 30.62 -28.20
N ILE A 476 -1.56 30.35 -27.47
CA ILE A 476 -1.66 29.71 -26.15
C ILE A 476 -2.62 30.46 -25.21
N PRO A 477 -2.59 31.80 -25.11
CA PRO A 477 -3.52 32.52 -24.23
C PRO A 477 -5.00 32.21 -24.51
N SER A 478 -5.39 32.03 -25.77
CA SER A 478 -6.75 31.65 -26.14
C SER A 478 -7.03 30.13 -26.02
N ARG A 479 -5.98 29.33 -25.80
CA ARG A 479 -6.03 27.85 -25.73
C ARG A 479 -5.57 27.31 -24.37
N MET A 480 -5.67 28.10 -23.30
CA MET A 480 -5.28 27.68 -21.95
C MET A 480 -6.04 26.43 -21.48
N ASN A 481 -7.23 26.18 -22.04
CA ASN A 481 -7.99 24.95 -21.80
C ASN A 481 -7.32 23.68 -22.33
N ARG A 482 -6.34 23.79 -23.24
CA ARG A 482 -5.48 22.68 -23.68
C ARG A 482 -4.20 22.59 -22.86
N PHE A 483 -3.73 23.70 -22.31
CA PHE A 483 -2.46 23.79 -21.61
C PHE A 483 -2.57 23.45 -20.11
N SER A 484 -3.21 24.33 -19.33
CA SER A 484 -3.22 24.24 -17.87
C SER A 484 -4.59 24.42 -17.21
N GLU A 485 -5.63 24.78 -17.98
CA GLU A 485 -6.96 25.09 -17.43
C GLU A 485 -8.03 24.13 -17.94
N GLY A 486 -8.79 23.56 -16.98
CA GLY A 486 -9.90 22.66 -17.31
C GLY A 486 -9.50 21.19 -17.49
N SER A 487 -10.53 20.35 -17.52
CA SER A 487 -10.39 18.88 -17.43
C SER A 487 -9.72 18.21 -18.63
N GLY A 488 -9.66 18.88 -19.77
CA GLY A 488 -8.99 18.39 -20.98
C GLY A 488 -7.60 18.96 -21.21
N SER A 489 -7.07 19.78 -20.31
CA SER A 489 -5.74 20.37 -20.43
C SER A 489 -4.64 19.32 -20.19
N ALA A 490 -3.48 19.54 -20.80
CA ALA A 490 -2.31 18.68 -20.62
C ALA A 490 -1.97 18.50 -19.12
N ALA A 491 -1.98 19.60 -18.34
CA ALA A 491 -1.74 19.55 -16.91
C ALA A 491 -2.74 18.65 -16.17
N GLN A 492 -4.04 18.77 -16.47
CA GLN A 492 -5.06 17.96 -15.81
C GLN A 492 -5.00 16.49 -16.24
N LEU A 493 -4.78 16.24 -17.53
CA LEU A 493 -4.62 14.87 -18.04
C LEU A 493 -3.44 14.17 -17.38
N LEU A 494 -2.26 14.79 -17.32
CA LEU A 494 -1.07 14.26 -16.65
C LEU A 494 -1.30 14.09 -15.15
N GLY A 495 -1.93 15.07 -14.50
CA GLY A 495 -2.26 14.99 -13.08
C GLY A 495 -3.21 13.83 -12.73
N ASN A 496 -4.14 13.49 -13.63
CA ASN A 496 -5.08 12.39 -13.43
C ASN A 496 -4.44 11.00 -13.59
N ILE A 497 -3.32 10.89 -14.31
CA ILE A 497 -2.59 9.63 -14.51
C ILE A 497 -1.80 9.24 -13.26
N LEU A 498 -1.27 10.20 -12.49
CA LEU A 498 -0.39 9.93 -11.36
C LEU A 498 -0.96 8.92 -10.35
N PRO A 499 -2.18 9.08 -9.82
CA PRO A 499 -2.76 8.10 -8.90
C PRO A 499 -2.91 6.72 -9.54
N SER A 500 -3.15 6.69 -10.85
CA SER A 500 -3.28 5.46 -11.60
C SER A 500 -1.95 4.70 -11.68
N LEU A 501 -0.84 5.35 -11.96
CA LEU A 501 0.49 4.72 -12.01
C LEU A 501 0.96 4.24 -10.63
N GLN A 502 0.51 4.89 -9.57
CA GLN A 502 0.84 4.53 -8.19
C GLN A 502 0.06 3.33 -7.67
N SER A 503 -1.14 3.07 -8.20
CA SER A 503 -2.02 2.01 -7.71
C SER A 503 -1.73 0.68 -8.40
N GLN A 504 -1.46 -0.38 -7.61
CA GLN A 504 -1.01 -1.70 -8.04
C GLN A 504 -1.93 -2.84 -7.53
N PRO A 505 -3.24 -2.83 -7.84
CA PRO A 505 -4.17 -3.81 -7.29
C PRO A 505 -3.94 -5.22 -7.84
N LEU A 506 -3.85 -6.21 -6.95
CA LEU A 506 -3.71 -7.63 -7.30
C LEU A 506 -4.45 -8.48 -6.28
N ALA A 507 -5.25 -9.43 -6.75
CA ALA A 507 -5.85 -10.47 -5.92
C ALA A 507 -5.03 -11.76 -5.99
N LEU A 508 -4.83 -12.41 -4.84
CA LEU A 508 -4.22 -13.73 -4.71
C LEU A 508 -5.24 -14.72 -4.16
N ASP A 509 -5.26 -15.94 -4.73
CA ASP A 509 -6.02 -17.09 -4.25
C ASP A 509 -5.11 -18.09 -3.53
N LYS A 510 -4.04 -18.54 -4.20
CA LYS A 510 -3.11 -19.53 -3.65
C LYS A 510 -1.66 -19.23 -3.97
N ILE A 511 -0.80 -19.75 -3.11
CA ILE A 511 0.64 -19.79 -3.30
C ILE A 511 1.06 -21.25 -3.29
N TYR A 512 1.87 -21.64 -4.26
CA TYR A 512 2.42 -22.98 -4.38
C TYR A 512 3.94 -22.90 -4.24
N ILE A 513 4.48 -23.65 -3.31
CA ILE A 513 5.92 -23.91 -3.19
C ILE A 513 6.11 -25.34 -3.66
N HIS A 514 6.89 -25.57 -4.69
CA HIS A 514 7.01 -26.87 -5.32
C HIS A 514 8.40 -27.16 -5.84
N SER A 515 8.72 -28.43 -6.05
CA SER A 515 9.94 -28.79 -6.78
C SER A 515 9.89 -28.27 -8.23
N PRO A 516 11.00 -27.87 -8.85
CA PRO A 516 11.01 -27.27 -10.17
C PRO A 516 10.32 -28.07 -11.26
N ASN A 517 10.28 -29.38 -11.10
CA ASN A 517 9.67 -30.32 -12.06
C ASN A 517 8.18 -30.63 -11.77
N ASN A 518 7.61 -30.11 -10.68
CA ASN A 518 6.22 -30.38 -10.27
C ASN A 518 5.36 -29.11 -10.32
N ILE A 519 5.31 -28.48 -11.50
CA ILE A 519 4.59 -27.21 -11.70
C ILE A 519 3.08 -27.43 -11.57
N PRO A 520 2.39 -26.66 -10.71
CA PRO A 520 0.94 -26.72 -10.56
C PRO A 520 0.20 -26.48 -11.88
N ALA A 521 -0.69 -27.38 -12.24
CA ALA A 521 -1.47 -27.24 -13.47
C ALA A 521 -2.34 -25.98 -13.46
N GLN A 522 -2.55 -25.39 -14.64
CA GLN A 522 -3.49 -24.28 -14.80
C GLN A 522 -4.92 -24.71 -14.47
N ILE A 523 -5.69 -23.76 -13.92
CA ILE A 523 -7.08 -24.01 -13.50
C ILE A 523 -7.95 -24.37 -14.71
N LYS A 524 -8.69 -25.45 -14.60
CA LYS A 524 -9.69 -25.84 -15.58
C LYS A 524 -11.00 -26.12 -14.87
N VAL A 525 -11.97 -25.23 -15.02
CA VAL A 525 -13.33 -25.46 -14.54
C VAL A 525 -14.12 -26.25 -15.60
N PRO A 526 -14.56 -27.50 -15.31
CA PRO A 526 -15.37 -28.25 -16.26
C PRO A 526 -16.68 -27.53 -16.56
N PHE A 527 -17.11 -27.51 -17.80
CA PHE A 527 -18.37 -26.88 -18.23
C PHE A 527 -19.59 -27.35 -17.41
N TRP A 528 -19.64 -28.62 -17.09
CA TRP A 528 -20.74 -29.18 -16.29
C TRP A 528 -20.78 -28.63 -14.86
N THR A 529 -19.64 -28.35 -14.27
CA THR A 529 -19.56 -27.74 -12.93
C THR A 529 -20.17 -26.33 -12.96
N SER A 530 -19.83 -25.53 -13.98
CA SER A 530 -20.40 -24.18 -14.18
C SER A 530 -21.91 -24.23 -14.41
N LEU A 531 -22.40 -25.21 -15.17
CA LEU A 531 -23.84 -25.39 -15.42
C LEU A 531 -24.59 -25.76 -14.13
N VAL A 532 -24.07 -26.71 -13.37
CA VAL A 532 -24.67 -27.15 -12.10
C VAL A 532 -24.67 -26.01 -11.08
N ASP A 533 -23.59 -25.27 -10.96
CA ASP A 533 -23.53 -24.13 -10.06
C ASP A 533 -24.50 -23.01 -10.49
N GLY A 534 -24.57 -22.71 -11.78
CA GLY A 534 -25.56 -21.79 -12.34
C GLY A 534 -26.99 -22.20 -12.03
N ALA A 535 -27.31 -23.50 -12.16
CA ALA A 535 -28.64 -24.03 -11.80
C ALA A 535 -28.92 -23.91 -10.30
N LYS A 536 -27.95 -24.19 -9.44
CA LYS A 536 -28.08 -24.01 -7.97
C LYS A 536 -28.34 -22.54 -7.61
N ARG A 537 -27.58 -21.61 -8.18
CA ARG A 537 -27.78 -20.16 -7.99
C ARG A 537 -29.15 -19.71 -8.49
N PHE A 538 -29.60 -20.21 -9.65
CA PHE A 538 -30.91 -19.91 -10.19
C PHE A 538 -32.03 -20.40 -9.28
N VAL A 539 -31.98 -21.63 -8.79
CA VAL A 539 -32.98 -22.15 -7.83
C VAL A 539 -33.00 -21.30 -6.55
N ARG A 540 -31.82 -20.89 -6.05
CA ARG A 540 -31.75 -20.04 -4.86
C ARG A 540 -32.33 -18.65 -5.08
N SER A 541 -32.28 -18.09 -6.29
CA SER A 541 -32.87 -16.78 -6.58
C SER A 541 -34.37 -16.71 -6.33
N PHE A 542 -35.04 -17.85 -6.27
CA PHE A 542 -36.47 -17.96 -5.93
C PHE A 542 -36.72 -18.15 -4.43
N GLN A 543 -35.69 -18.40 -3.63
CA GLN A 543 -35.84 -18.43 -2.17
C GLN A 543 -35.91 -16.99 -1.64
N PRO A 544 -36.76 -16.69 -0.62
CA PRO A 544 -36.76 -15.37 -0.01
C PRO A 544 -35.34 -14.98 0.37
N ASN A 545 -34.92 -13.80 -0.03
CA ASN A 545 -33.62 -13.26 0.31
C ASN A 545 -33.44 -13.37 1.84
N GLN A 546 -32.48 -14.16 2.28
CA GLN A 546 -32.07 -14.21 3.70
C GLN A 546 -31.60 -12.83 4.21
N TYR A 547 -31.35 -11.91 3.26
CA TYR A 547 -30.97 -10.53 3.50
C TYR A 547 -32.11 -9.51 3.34
N ALA A 548 -33.28 -9.96 2.87
CA ALA A 548 -34.48 -9.14 2.96
C ALA A 548 -34.86 -9.04 4.44
N SER A 549 -34.97 -7.83 4.93
CA SER A 549 -35.35 -7.50 6.29
C SER A 549 -36.49 -8.41 6.75
N ILE A 550 -36.17 -9.40 7.57
CA ILE A 550 -37.14 -9.89 8.53
C ILE A 550 -37.29 -8.69 9.45
N GLY A 551 -38.45 -8.04 9.45
CA GLY A 551 -38.70 -6.85 10.24
C GLY A 551 -38.12 -7.01 11.63
N ALA A 552 -37.56 -5.92 12.17
CA ALA A 552 -37.05 -5.93 13.54
C ALA A 552 -38.11 -6.55 14.47
N ALA A 553 -37.68 -7.38 15.40
CA ALA A 553 -38.59 -7.82 16.46
C ALA A 553 -39.16 -6.59 17.17
N GLU A 554 -40.33 -6.69 17.79
CA GLU A 554 -41.00 -5.52 18.42
C GLU A 554 -40.09 -4.74 19.41
N ASP A 555 -38.99 -5.34 19.86
CA ASP A 555 -38.00 -4.78 20.80
C ASP A 555 -36.66 -4.40 20.16
N GLU A 556 -36.55 -4.37 18.81
CA GLU A 556 -35.30 -4.05 18.11
C GLU A 556 -35.43 -2.79 17.26
N ILE A 557 -34.38 -1.95 17.26
CA ILE A 557 -34.26 -0.80 16.35
C ILE A 557 -33.57 -1.29 15.06
N GLU A 558 -34.24 -1.18 13.92
CA GLU A 558 -33.61 -1.45 12.61
C GLU A 558 -32.98 -0.16 12.07
N VAL A 559 -31.68 -0.25 11.72
CA VAL A 559 -30.92 0.86 11.12
C VAL A 559 -30.45 0.45 9.73
N TRP A 560 -30.89 1.18 8.72
CA TRP A 560 -30.44 0.96 7.35
C TRP A 560 -29.21 1.78 7.03
N VAL A 561 -28.17 1.13 6.51
CA VAL A 561 -26.87 1.75 6.25
C VAL A 561 -26.52 1.57 4.77
N ASN A 562 -26.26 2.67 4.08
CA ASN A 562 -25.74 2.66 2.71
C ASN A 562 -24.20 2.55 2.73
N ARG A 563 -23.73 1.39 3.10
CA ARG A 563 -22.29 1.04 3.10
C ARG A 563 -22.10 -0.44 2.75
N PRO A 564 -20.91 -0.82 2.23
CA PRO A 564 -20.57 -2.22 2.05
C PRO A 564 -20.74 -3.02 3.35
N ARG A 565 -21.09 -4.28 3.21
CA ARG A 565 -21.44 -5.20 4.31
C ARG A 565 -20.43 -5.19 5.46
N GLN A 566 -19.14 -5.13 5.16
CA GLN A 566 -18.07 -5.11 6.16
C GLN A 566 -18.20 -3.97 7.18
N TYR A 567 -18.66 -2.80 6.72
CA TYR A 567 -18.91 -1.67 7.62
C TYR A 567 -20.19 -1.87 8.43
N VAL A 568 -21.19 -2.54 7.86
CA VAL A 568 -22.43 -2.88 8.57
C VAL A 568 -22.16 -3.89 9.67
N ASP A 569 -21.36 -4.92 9.39
CA ASP A 569 -20.97 -5.93 10.38
C ASP A 569 -20.10 -5.31 11.49
N LEU A 570 -19.18 -4.40 11.16
CA LEU A 570 -18.40 -3.66 12.14
C LEU A 570 -19.28 -2.77 13.03
N LEU A 571 -20.24 -2.05 12.44
CA LEU A 571 -21.20 -1.24 13.19
C LEU A 571 -22.07 -2.11 14.12
N GLN A 572 -22.48 -3.28 13.65
CA GLN A 572 -23.22 -4.24 14.46
C GLN A 572 -22.39 -4.67 15.68
N THR A 573 -21.15 -5.12 15.44
CA THR A 573 -20.24 -5.56 16.51
C THR A 573 -20.01 -4.45 17.54
N LEU A 574 -19.65 -3.24 17.08
CA LEU A 574 -19.43 -2.10 17.97
C LEU A 574 -20.68 -1.73 18.78
N THR A 575 -21.85 -1.84 18.16
CA THR A 575 -23.13 -1.53 18.83
C THR A 575 -23.47 -2.59 19.87
N ASP A 576 -23.26 -3.86 19.56
CA ASP A 576 -23.53 -4.97 20.49
C ASP A 576 -22.57 -4.91 21.69
N GLU A 577 -21.30 -4.59 21.46
CA GLU A 577 -20.28 -4.49 22.49
C GLU A 577 -20.42 -3.25 23.40
N THR A 578 -21.03 -2.17 22.91
CA THR A 578 -21.15 -0.91 23.67
C THR A 578 -22.60 -0.54 23.93
N PHE A 579 -23.32 -0.08 22.92
CA PHE A 579 -24.67 0.49 23.09
C PHE A 579 -25.69 -0.53 23.61
N THR A 580 -25.75 -1.73 23.01
CA THR A 580 -26.72 -2.77 23.42
C THR A 580 -26.40 -3.24 24.84
N ARG A 581 -25.12 -3.44 25.17
CA ARG A 581 -24.68 -3.80 26.51
C ARG A 581 -25.04 -2.75 27.55
N ASP A 582 -24.84 -1.47 27.25
CA ASP A 582 -25.00 -0.37 28.21
C ASP A 582 -26.46 0.08 28.35
N THR A 583 -27.29 -0.10 27.31
CA THR A 583 -28.68 0.37 27.27
C THR A 583 -29.73 -0.74 27.35
N GLY A 584 -29.35 -1.98 27.05
CA GLY A 584 -30.26 -3.11 26.88
C GLY A 584 -31.10 -3.05 25.60
N ILE A 585 -30.92 -2.01 24.74
CA ILE A 585 -31.66 -1.82 23.51
C ILE A 585 -30.92 -2.54 22.37
N LYS A 586 -31.58 -3.50 21.73
CA LYS A 586 -31.03 -4.22 20.59
C LYS A 586 -31.13 -3.36 19.34
N VAL A 587 -30.06 -3.29 18.56
CA VAL A 587 -30.01 -2.59 17.29
C VAL A 587 -29.60 -3.58 16.20
N LYS A 588 -30.34 -3.59 15.11
CA LYS A 588 -30.06 -4.41 13.93
C LYS A 588 -29.66 -3.50 12.77
N PHE A 589 -28.46 -3.67 12.27
CA PHE A 589 -28.01 -2.98 11.07
C PHE A 589 -28.35 -3.82 9.83
N SER A 590 -28.90 -3.16 8.81
CA SER A 590 -29.20 -3.78 7.52
C SER A 590 -28.65 -2.93 6.39
N ILE A 591 -28.17 -3.58 5.33
CA ILE A 591 -27.71 -2.86 4.13
C ILE A 591 -28.92 -2.29 3.42
N MET A 592 -28.87 -1.00 3.12
CA MET A 592 -29.88 -0.35 2.32
C MET A 592 -29.75 -0.79 0.84
N PRO A 593 -30.70 -1.54 0.28
CA PRO A 593 -30.53 -2.13 -1.06
C PRO A 593 -30.67 -1.10 -2.19
N ASN A 594 -31.34 0.03 -1.95
CA ASN A 594 -31.49 1.11 -2.93
C ASN A 594 -32.04 2.36 -2.24
N GLU A 595 -31.48 3.54 -2.52
CA GLU A 595 -31.93 4.82 -1.98
C GLU A 595 -33.39 5.18 -2.37
N SER A 596 -33.86 4.66 -3.51
CA SER A 596 -35.26 4.85 -3.95
C SER A 596 -36.31 4.24 -3.01
N LYS A 597 -35.93 3.32 -2.11
CA LYS A 597 -36.84 2.74 -1.10
C LYS A 597 -37.07 3.62 0.12
N LEU A 598 -36.32 4.71 0.28
CA LEU A 598 -36.54 5.70 1.35
C LEU A 598 -37.69 6.67 1.04
N VAL A 599 -38.17 6.71 -0.20
CA VAL A 599 -39.16 7.65 -0.67
C VAL A 599 -40.58 7.03 -0.72
N LEU A 600 -40.68 5.75 -0.36
CA LEU A 600 -41.97 5.03 -0.21
C LEU A 600 -42.30 4.84 1.28
#